data_4d1ba36ee209c7fae0bf8cd73b40da4e
#
_entry.id   4d1ba36ee209c7fae0bf8cd73b40da4e
#
_cell.length_a   1.000
_cell.length_b   1.000
_cell.length_c   1.000
_cell.angle_alpha   90.00
_cell.angle_beta   90.00
_cell.angle_gamma   90.00
#
_symmetry.space_group_name_H-M   'P 1'
#
loop_
_entity.id
_entity.type
_entity.pdbx_description
1 polymer ?
#
loop_
_entity_poly.entity_id
_entity_poly.type
_entity_poly.pdbx_seq_one_letter_code
_entity_poly.pdbx_strand_id
1 'polypeptide(L)'
;MKKNILPIVAGICLCLPFANEASAQKPNILFIVGDDMGYADVGFHQCKEIPTPSLDALAASGVQFSNGYVSGPYCSPTRAGLLTGRYQQRFGHEFNPTGANGLPLTETTIADRLKTEGYVTGLVGKWHLGAQPSMHPQQRGFDEFFGFLGGSHSYVKLDGILRGTEQVNELDYTTDAFGREAVSFIDRHQKQPWFLYLAFNAVHTPMDATDDRLAKFPNIQDKQRRTYDAMMLAMDENIGKVRKKLADCGLENNTLVVFISDNGGPTMKGVTINGSSNLPLRGSKRTTLEGGIRVPFVISWPGQLKPGMFHFPAIQLDLTTTALAVAGVKVDKKMQLDGVNLLPFLSGKKSGKPHEVLYWRFGEQMAIRMGDYKLVRYDSNYDTNTGKAQPVTAAKLYNLREDIGESKDLAATMPEKMKELQTQWDRWNATLVKPLW
;
A
#
# COMPACT_ATOMS: atom_id res chain seq x y z
N MET A 1 -22.22 -14.88 -91.69
CA MET A 1 -21.71 -13.81 -90.83
C MET A 1 -22.15 -14.12 -89.39
N LYS A 2 -21.27 -14.72 -88.64
CA LYS A 2 -21.51 -15.03 -87.18
C LYS A 2 -20.84 -13.97 -86.36
N LYS A 3 -21.62 -13.20 -85.56
CA LYS A 3 -21.11 -12.21 -84.60
C LYS A 3 -20.77 -12.90 -83.28
N ASN A 4 -19.46 -12.85 -82.88
CA ASN A 4 -19.02 -13.29 -81.60
C ASN A 4 -19.28 -12.17 -80.57
N ILE A 5 -20.05 -12.48 -79.52
CA ILE A 5 -20.25 -11.61 -78.35
C ILE A 5 -19.34 -12.17 -77.29
N LEU A 6 -18.37 -11.33 -76.80
CA LEU A 6 -17.49 -11.61 -75.69
C LEU A 6 -18.23 -11.20 -74.36
N PRO A 7 -18.26 -12.01 -73.32
CA PRO A 7 -18.82 -11.59 -72.04
C PRO A 7 -17.78 -10.74 -71.22
N ILE A 8 -18.22 -9.57 -70.80
CA ILE A 8 -17.49 -8.73 -69.84
C ILE A 8 -17.69 -9.33 -68.42
N VAL A 9 -16.62 -9.85 -67.82
CA VAL A 9 -16.60 -10.26 -66.38
C VAL A 9 -16.30 -9.03 -65.53
N ALA A 10 -17.31 -8.51 -64.86
CA ALA A 10 -17.15 -7.46 -63.83
C ALA A 10 -16.60 -8.10 -62.59
N GLY A 11 -15.33 -7.85 -62.28
CA GLY A 11 -14.69 -8.24 -61.00
C GLY A 11 -15.22 -7.37 -59.85
N ILE A 12 -16.03 -7.93 -58.97
CA ILE A 12 -16.44 -7.28 -57.71
C ILE A 12 -15.25 -7.39 -56.74
N CYS A 13 -14.54 -6.28 -56.56
CA CYS A 13 -13.52 -6.16 -55.52
C CYS A 13 -14.22 -6.01 -54.14
N LEU A 14 -14.34 -7.10 -53.38
CA LEU A 14 -14.80 -7.06 -51.99
C LEU A 14 -13.68 -6.43 -51.12
N CYS A 15 -13.78 -5.14 -50.85
CA CYS A 15 -13.02 -4.50 -49.76
C CYS A 15 -13.58 -4.97 -48.44
N LEU A 16 -12.99 -5.99 -47.84
CA LEU A 16 -13.22 -6.33 -46.45
C LEU A 16 -12.66 -5.19 -45.59
N PRO A 17 -13.46 -4.59 -44.69
CA PRO A 17 -12.89 -3.66 -43.73
C PRO A 17 -11.98 -4.45 -42.82
N PHE A 18 -10.68 -4.13 -42.81
CA PHE A 18 -9.78 -4.52 -41.74
C PHE A 18 -10.30 -3.80 -40.47
N ALA A 19 -11.10 -4.50 -39.67
CA ALA A 19 -11.35 -4.09 -38.30
C ALA A 19 -9.98 -4.15 -37.63
N ASN A 20 -9.37 -2.98 -37.45
CA ASN A 20 -8.29 -2.82 -36.51
C ASN A 20 -8.90 -3.16 -35.15
N GLU A 21 -8.73 -4.39 -34.65
CA GLU A 21 -8.89 -4.69 -33.24
C GLU A 21 -7.88 -3.79 -32.51
N ALA A 22 -8.35 -2.64 -32.07
CA ALA A 22 -7.59 -1.82 -31.13
C ALA A 22 -7.31 -2.73 -29.93
N SER A 23 -6.07 -3.25 -29.85
CA SER A 23 -5.62 -4.00 -28.69
C SER A 23 -6.01 -3.19 -27.46
N ALA A 24 -6.87 -3.75 -26.62
CA ALA A 24 -7.31 -3.05 -25.41
C ALA A 24 -6.07 -2.59 -24.65
N GLN A 25 -5.95 -1.28 -24.43
CA GLN A 25 -4.80 -0.70 -23.75
C GLN A 25 -4.68 -1.35 -22.38
N LYS A 26 -3.48 -1.85 -22.02
CA LYS A 26 -3.20 -2.41 -20.70
C LYS A 26 -3.60 -1.38 -19.63
N PRO A 27 -4.25 -1.80 -18.54
CA PRO A 27 -4.67 -0.87 -17.47
C PRO A 27 -3.49 -0.19 -16.79
N ASN A 28 -3.66 1.05 -16.40
CA ASN A 28 -2.74 1.74 -15.51
C ASN A 28 -2.86 1.23 -14.09
N ILE A 29 -1.80 1.42 -13.29
CA ILE A 29 -1.73 0.95 -11.91
C ILE A 29 -1.23 2.11 -11.04
N LEU A 30 -2.03 2.52 -10.07
CA LEU A 30 -1.70 3.56 -9.10
C LEU A 30 -1.73 3.00 -7.69
N PHE A 31 -0.58 2.95 -7.03
CA PHE A 31 -0.48 2.65 -5.61
C PHE A 31 -0.29 3.94 -4.83
N ILE A 32 -1.23 4.28 -3.96
CA ILE A 32 -1.18 5.42 -3.05
C ILE A 32 -0.92 4.88 -1.64
N VAL A 33 0.15 5.34 -1.01
CA VAL A 33 0.54 4.90 0.33
C VAL A 33 0.71 6.12 1.22
N GLY A 34 -0.06 6.15 2.33
CA GLY A 34 0.15 7.07 3.44
C GLY A 34 1.18 6.50 4.42
N ASP A 35 1.77 7.37 5.24
CA ASP A 35 2.83 7.03 6.19
C ASP A 35 2.36 7.32 7.62
N ASP A 36 2.33 6.29 8.48
CA ASP A 36 1.95 6.40 9.88
C ASP A 36 0.49 6.86 10.13
N MET A 37 -0.45 6.47 9.27
CA MET A 37 -1.85 6.83 9.44
C MET A 37 -2.54 5.95 10.47
N GLY A 38 -3.39 6.57 11.30
CA GLY A 38 -4.28 5.85 12.19
C GLY A 38 -5.45 5.18 11.44
N TYR A 39 -5.87 4.01 11.94
CA TYR A 39 -7.01 3.29 11.38
C TYR A 39 -8.31 4.10 11.42
N ALA A 40 -8.52 4.87 12.51
CA ALA A 40 -9.72 5.68 12.72
C ALA A 40 -9.71 7.03 11.97
N ASP A 41 -8.64 7.40 11.29
CA ASP A 41 -8.41 8.78 10.85
C ASP A 41 -8.88 9.07 9.41
N VAL A 42 -9.76 8.25 8.85
CA VAL A 42 -10.36 8.43 7.53
C VAL A 42 -11.89 8.39 7.60
N GLY A 43 -12.56 9.19 6.76
CA GLY A 43 -14.02 9.33 6.78
C GLY A 43 -14.75 8.02 6.50
N PHE A 44 -14.24 7.16 5.59
CA PHE A 44 -14.83 5.85 5.31
C PHE A 44 -14.68 4.83 6.48
N HIS A 45 -13.88 5.14 7.51
CA HIS A 45 -13.89 4.47 8.83
C HIS A 45 -14.65 5.31 9.87
N GLN A 46 -15.48 6.27 9.43
CA GLN A 46 -16.37 7.10 10.23
C GLN A 46 -15.68 8.22 11.05
N CYS A 47 -14.46 8.61 10.69
CA CYS A 47 -13.84 9.82 11.23
C CYS A 47 -14.74 11.04 10.93
N LYS A 48 -15.06 11.83 11.95
CA LYS A 48 -15.85 13.07 11.81
C LYS A 48 -15.00 14.33 11.95
N GLU A 49 -13.82 14.20 12.51
CA GLU A 49 -12.91 15.30 12.80
C GLU A 49 -12.09 15.70 11.58
N ILE A 50 -11.58 14.71 10.84
CA ILE A 50 -10.74 14.93 9.66
C ILE A 50 -11.58 14.74 8.40
N PRO A 51 -11.79 15.78 7.59
CA PRO A 51 -12.44 15.63 6.30
C PRO A 51 -11.50 14.95 5.30
N THR A 52 -11.92 13.79 4.79
CA THR A 52 -11.19 13.03 3.75
C THR A 52 -12.07 12.75 2.53
N PRO A 53 -12.68 13.79 1.91
CA PRO A 53 -13.69 13.59 0.86
C PRO A 53 -13.14 12.86 -0.38
N SER A 54 -11.86 13.01 -0.69
CA SER A 54 -11.23 12.34 -1.84
C SER A 54 -10.99 10.86 -1.59
N LEU A 55 -10.53 10.50 -0.39
CA LEU A 55 -10.40 9.13 0.06
C LEU A 55 -11.75 8.45 0.22
N ASP A 56 -12.73 9.15 0.77
CA ASP A 56 -14.11 8.65 0.93
C ASP A 56 -14.75 8.37 -0.44
N ALA A 57 -14.55 9.25 -1.40
CA ALA A 57 -15.03 9.04 -2.76
C ALA A 57 -14.26 7.90 -3.48
N LEU A 58 -12.97 7.71 -3.20
CA LEU A 58 -12.21 6.54 -3.68
C LEU A 58 -12.78 5.25 -3.08
N ALA A 59 -13.02 5.23 -1.78
CA ALA A 59 -13.62 4.10 -1.08
C ALA A 59 -15.04 3.79 -1.57
N ALA A 60 -15.85 4.82 -1.80
CA ALA A 60 -17.22 4.69 -2.33
C ALA A 60 -17.27 4.19 -3.79
N SER A 61 -16.22 4.45 -4.60
CA SER A 61 -16.10 3.96 -5.97
C SER A 61 -15.41 2.59 -6.08
N GLY A 62 -14.96 2.02 -4.98
CA GLY A 62 -14.16 0.80 -4.93
C GLY A 62 -14.61 -0.20 -3.89
N VAL A 63 -13.73 -1.13 -3.59
CA VAL A 63 -13.89 -2.15 -2.56
C VAL A 63 -13.08 -1.73 -1.34
N GLN A 64 -13.76 -1.54 -0.21
CA GLN A 64 -13.18 -1.31 1.10
C GLN A 64 -12.89 -2.65 1.79
N PHE A 65 -11.78 -2.75 2.50
CA PHE A 65 -11.42 -3.97 3.21
C PHE A 65 -11.60 -3.79 4.71
N SER A 66 -12.56 -4.49 5.29
CA SER A 66 -12.71 -4.48 6.75
C SER A 66 -11.59 -5.23 7.47
N ASN A 67 -10.85 -6.09 6.76
CA ASN A 67 -9.72 -6.86 7.25
C ASN A 67 -8.50 -6.71 6.32
N GLY A 68 -8.10 -5.45 6.06
CA GLY A 68 -6.91 -5.11 5.27
C GLY A 68 -5.66 -5.01 6.15
N TYR A 69 -4.62 -5.78 5.84
CA TYR A 69 -3.39 -5.88 6.64
C TYR A 69 -2.16 -5.47 5.87
N VAL A 70 -1.13 -5.12 6.62
CA VAL A 70 0.25 -4.98 6.15
C VAL A 70 1.14 -6.05 6.80
N SER A 71 2.22 -6.48 6.13
CA SER A 71 3.06 -7.60 6.56
C SER A 71 4.07 -7.27 7.65
N GLY A 72 4.15 -5.99 8.03
CA GLY A 72 4.99 -5.53 9.13
C GLY A 72 4.39 -4.31 9.82
N PRO A 73 4.62 -4.14 11.13
CA PRO A 73 4.16 -2.96 11.88
C PRO A 73 5.13 -1.77 11.73
N TYR A 74 5.88 -1.69 10.62
CA TYR A 74 6.94 -0.70 10.44
C TYR A 74 7.15 -0.34 8.97
N CYS A 75 7.53 0.91 8.67
CA CYS A 75 7.52 1.49 7.32
C CYS A 75 8.31 0.68 6.30
N SER A 76 9.63 0.58 6.47
CA SER A 76 10.50 -0.05 5.46
C SER A 76 10.19 -1.53 5.22
N PRO A 77 9.98 -2.37 6.26
CA PRO A 77 9.56 -3.76 6.07
C PRO A 77 8.28 -3.91 5.25
N THR A 78 7.25 -3.11 5.55
CA THR A 78 5.99 -3.13 4.80
C THR A 78 6.20 -2.73 3.34
N ARG A 79 6.98 -1.68 3.09
CA ARG A 79 7.28 -1.20 1.73
C ARG A 79 8.08 -2.24 0.94
N ALA A 80 9.04 -2.92 1.59
CA ALA A 80 9.76 -4.05 0.99
C ALA A 80 8.82 -5.20 0.61
N GLY A 81 7.92 -5.58 1.51
CA GLY A 81 6.89 -6.59 1.24
C GLY A 81 5.95 -6.17 0.11
N LEU A 82 5.43 -4.93 0.14
CA LEU A 82 4.56 -4.39 -0.91
C LEU A 82 5.21 -4.47 -2.28
N LEU A 83 6.44 -3.96 -2.43
CA LEU A 83 7.08 -3.87 -3.74
C LEU A 83 7.62 -5.21 -4.26
N THR A 84 7.82 -6.22 -3.40
CA THR A 84 8.26 -7.55 -3.82
C THR A 84 7.13 -8.58 -3.96
N GLY A 85 5.97 -8.34 -3.30
CA GLY A 85 4.87 -9.31 -3.19
C GLY A 85 5.20 -10.51 -2.29
N ARG A 86 6.26 -10.40 -1.46
CA ARG A 86 6.79 -11.46 -0.60
C ARG A 86 6.84 -10.99 0.86
N TYR A 87 6.66 -11.91 1.79
CA TYR A 87 6.97 -11.60 3.18
C TYR A 87 8.43 -11.17 3.30
N GLN A 88 8.66 -9.96 3.77
CA GLN A 88 10.01 -9.38 3.89
C GLN A 88 10.93 -10.16 4.84
N GLN A 89 10.37 -11.00 5.70
CA GLN A 89 11.11 -11.92 6.56
C GLN A 89 11.81 -13.05 5.76
N ARG A 90 11.36 -13.33 4.53
CA ARG A 90 12.01 -14.32 3.65
C ARG A 90 13.38 -13.89 3.17
N PHE A 91 13.63 -12.57 3.18
CA PHE A 91 14.92 -11.98 2.79
C PHE A 91 15.49 -11.07 3.88
N GLY A 92 15.02 -11.20 5.11
CA GLY A 92 15.60 -10.60 6.31
C GLY A 92 15.41 -9.11 6.50
N HIS A 93 14.51 -8.45 5.76
CA HIS A 93 14.24 -7.01 5.86
C HIS A 93 13.15 -6.73 6.90
N GLU A 94 13.46 -6.92 8.19
CA GLU A 94 12.45 -6.82 9.27
C GLU A 94 12.39 -5.47 9.98
N PHE A 95 13.44 -4.64 9.84
CA PHE A 95 13.54 -3.35 10.50
C PHE A 95 13.79 -2.23 9.48
N ASN A 96 13.77 -0.99 9.93
CA ASN A 96 14.18 0.13 9.09
C ASN A 96 15.69 0.05 8.83
N PRO A 97 16.14 0.28 7.59
CA PRO A 97 17.56 0.17 7.25
C PRO A 97 18.38 1.27 7.93
N THR A 98 19.59 0.91 8.30
CA THR A 98 20.60 1.83 8.84
C THR A 98 21.88 1.73 8.00
N GLY A 99 22.61 2.82 7.87
CA GLY A 99 23.88 2.85 7.12
C GLY A 99 23.71 2.40 5.67
N ALA A 100 24.40 1.34 5.27
CA ALA A 100 24.37 0.80 3.91
C ALA A 100 23.25 -0.22 3.66
N ASN A 101 22.41 -0.50 4.66
CA ASN A 101 21.34 -1.50 4.56
C ASN A 101 20.18 -1.00 3.69
N GLY A 102 19.41 -1.93 3.14
CA GLY A 102 18.23 -1.65 2.32
C GLY A 102 17.63 -2.92 1.73
N LEU A 103 16.75 -2.78 0.76
CA LEU A 103 16.16 -3.91 0.05
C LEU A 103 17.26 -4.70 -0.65
N PRO A 104 17.47 -5.99 -0.32
CA PRO A 104 18.51 -6.79 -0.95
C PRO A 104 18.44 -6.75 -2.47
N LEU A 105 19.60 -6.64 -3.14
CA LEU A 105 19.67 -6.54 -4.60
C LEU A 105 19.20 -7.81 -5.31
N THR A 106 19.09 -8.93 -4.58
CA THR A 106 18.53 -10.19 -5.06
C THR A 106 17.01 -10.18 -5.23
N GLU A 107 16.34 -9.22 -4.57
CA GLU A 107 14.89 -9.11 -4.65
C GLU A 107 14.46 -8.32 -5.91
N THR A 108 13.46 -8.83 -6.60
CA THR A 108 12.87 -8.18 -7.78
C THR A 108 11.61 -7.42 -7.37
N THR A 109 11.52 -6.15 -7.74
CA THR A 109 10.36 -5.32 -7.41
C THR A 109 9.22 -5.51 -8.42
N ILE A 110 8.03 -5.03 -8.05
CA ILE A 110 6.90 -4.91 -8.98
C ILE A 110 7.26 -4.02 -10.19
N ALA A 111 8.03 -2.94 -9.97
CA ALA A 111 8.43 -2.04 -11.04
C ALA A 111 9.33 -2.76 -12.07
N ASP A 112 10.32 -3.55 -11.61
CA ASP A 112 11.14 -4.39 -12.49
C ASP A 112 10.27 -5.31 -13.37
N ARG A 113 9.26 -5.96 -12.77
CA ARG A 113 8.38 -6.91 -13.45
C ARG A 113 7.43 -6.22 -14.43
N LEU A 114 6.89 -5.06 -14.08
CA LEU A 114 5.97 -4.32 -14.94
C LEU A 114 6.68 -3.71 -16.15
N LYS A 115 7.94 -3.34 -16.01
CA LYS A 115 8.76 -2.90 -17.18
C LYS A 115 8.87 -3.98 -18.26
N THR A 116 8.95 -5.25 -17.89
CA THR A 116 8.98 -6.33 -18.88
C THR A 116 7.68 -6.46 -19.69
N GLU A 117 6.60 -5.87 -19.21
CA GLU A 117 5.30 -5.79 -19.86
C GLU A 117 5.05 -4.46 -20.58
N GLY A 118 6.06 -3.61 -20.68
CA GLY A 118 6.01 -2.34 -21.39
C GLY A 118 5.39 -1.19 -20.59
N TYR A 119 5.32 -1.30 -19.26
CA TYR A 119 4.89 -0.20 -18.39
C TYR A 119 5.99 0.83 -18.22
N VAL A 120 5.63 2.11 -18.26
CA VAL A 120 6.44 3.17 -17.69
C VAL A 120 6.22 3.20 -16.18
N THR A 121 7.28 3.29 -15.41
CA THR A 121 7.23 3.14 -13.96
C THR A 121 7.73 4.40 -13.26
N GLY A 122 6.93 4.95 -12.34
CA GLY A 122 7.26 6.14 -11.56
C GLY A 122 7.15 5.91 -10.07
N LEU A 123 8.06 6.53 -9.32
CA LEU A 123 7.97 6.67 -7.87
C LEU A 123 7.95 8.15 -7.52
N VAL A 124 6.92 8.56 -6.80
CA VAL A 124 6.79 9.92 -6.27
C VAL A 124 6.65 9.83 -4.75
N GLY A 125 7.60 10.44 -4.01
CA GLY A 125 7.59 10.52 -2.56
C GLY A 125 8.68 9.68 -1.86
N LYS A 126 8.30 9.03 -0.76
CA LYS A 126 9.22 8.30 0.14
C LYS A 126 9.63 6.94 -0.44
N TRP A 127 10.95 6.68 -0.50
CA TRP A 127 11.51 5.38 -0.87
C TRP A 127 11.69 4.45 0.34
N HIS A 128 12.60 4.78 1.24
CA HIS A 128 12.93 4.08 2.50
C HIS A 128 13.40 2.62 2.35
N LEU A 129 13.99 2.26 1.20
CA LEU A 129 14.49 0.90 0.94
C LEU A 129 15.99 0.86 0.62
N GLY A 130 16.74 1.82 1.16
CA GLY A 130 18.18 1.97 0.99
C GLY A 130 18.57 3.21 0.21
N ALA A 131 19.68 3.84 0.63
CA ALA A 131 20.20 5.09 0.06
C ALA A 131 21.49 4.89 -0.77
N GLN A 132 22.01 3.66 -0.86
CA GLN A 132 23.17 3.39 -1.71
C GLN A 132 22.80 3.57 -3.19
N PRO A 133 23.74 4.00 -4.07
CA PRO A 133 23.46 4.18 -5.49
C PRO A 133 22.81 2.97 -6.16
N SER A 134 23.25 1.74 -5.83
CA SER A 134 22.66 0.49 -6.34
C SER A 134 21.24 0.21 -5.83
N MET A 135 20.81 0.89 -4.76
CA MET A 135 19.49 0.76 -4.16
C MET A 135 18.55 1.92 -4.54
N HIS A 136 19.05 2.88 -5.33
CA HIS A 136 18.24 4.00 -5.80
C HIS A 136 17.01 3.51 -6.58
N PRO A 137 15.82 4.12 -6.47
CA PRO A 137 14.61 3.68 -7.16
C PRO A 137 14.81 3.36 -8.64
N GLN A 138 15.58 4.18 -9.37
CA GLN A 138 15.87 3.96 -10.79
C GLN A 138 16.77 2.74 -11.08
N GLN A 139 17.46 2.21 -10.07
CA GLN A 139 18.17 0.92 -10.12
C GLN A 139 17.31 -0.26 -9.66
N ARG A 140 16.07 0.02 -9.24
CA ARG A 140 15.12 -0.94 -8.69
C ARG A 140 13.80 -0.93 -9.48
N GLY A 141 13.92 -0.70 -10.81
CA GLY A 141 12.82 -0.84 -11.75
C GLY A 141 12.03 0.42 -12.07
N PHE A 142 12.21 1.53 -11.36
CA PHE A 142 11.50 2.78 -11.66
C PHE A 142 12.23 3.59 -12.74
N ASP A 143 11.50 4.04 -13.76
CA ASP A 143 12.01 4.92 -14.82
C ASP A 143 12.17 6.36 -14.32
N GLU A 144 11.16 6.82 -13.54
CA GLU A 144 11.14 8.17 -12.98
C GLU A 144 11.11 8.13 -11.46
N PHE A 145 11.81 9.07 -10.84
CA PHE A 145 11.81 9.27 -9.39
C PHE A 145 11.73 10.75 -9.05
N PHE A 146 10.81 11.10 -8.15
CA PHE A 146 10.73 12.39 -7.51
C PHE A 146 10.42 12.21 -6.03
N GLY A 147 11.34 12.59 -5.12
CA GLY A 147 11.11 12.37 -3.69
C GLY A 147 12.40 12.28 -2.90
N PHE A 148 12.40 11.47 -1.84
CA PHE A 148 13.55 11.32 -0.96
C PHE A 148 13.81 9.84 -0.63
N LEU A 149 15.10 9.53 -0.34
CA LEU A 149 15.53 8.14 -0.15
C LEU A 149 15.34 7.64 1.30
N GLY A 150 15.33 8.54 2.27
CA GLY A 150 15.29 8.24 3.70
C GLY A 150 13.94 7.79 4.24
N GLY A 151 13.89 7.55 5.55
CA GLY A 151 12.67 7.13 6.27
C GLY A 151 11.76 8.27 6.70
N SER A 152 12.26 9.50 6.72
CA SER A 152 11.52 10.73 7.07
C SER A 152 12.11 11.92 6.35
N HIS A 153 11.31 12.94 6.16
CA HIS A 153 11.73 14.20 5.56
C HIS A 153 10.87 15.35 6.10
N SER A 154 11.46 16.53 6.20
CA SER A 154 10.72 17.77 6.51
C SER A 154 9.73 18.09 5.39
N TYR A 155 8.60 18.71 5.75
CA TYR A 155 7.57 19.07 4.77
C TYR A 155 7.91 20.37 4.00
N VAL A 156 8.83 21.19 4.53
CA VAL A 156 9.16 22.51 4.01
C VAL A 156 10.65 22.69 3.67
N LYS A 157 11.48 21.66 3.92
CA LYS A 157 12.90 21.72 3.56
C LYS A 157 13.14 21.08 2.21
N LEU A 158 13.98 21.73 1.43
CA LEU A 158 14.35 21.32 0.07
C LEU A 158 15.41 20.20 0.06
N ASP A 159 16.37 20.28 1.00
CA ASP A 159 17.53 19.39 1.03
C ASP A 159 17.15 17.93 1.11
N GLY A 160 17.65 17.10 0.18
CA GLY A 160 17.34 15.68 0.08
C GLY A 160 16.11 15.33 -0.78
N ILE A 161 15.39 16.31 -1.34
CA ILE A 161 14.38 16.06 -2.37
C ILE A 161 15.05 16.01 -3.75
N LEU A 162 14.87 14.88 -4.42
CA LEU A 162 15.55 14.59 -5.69
C LEU A 162 14.52 14.46 -6.82
N ARG A 163 14.95 14.84 -8.03
CA ARG A 163 14.36 14.44 -9.31
C ARG A 163 15.37 13.55 -10.04
N GLY A 164 15.07 12.27 -10.14
CA GLY A 164 16.10 11.29 -10.48
C GLY A 164 17.19 11.30 -9.41
N THR A 165 18.42 11.60 -9.79
CA THR A 165 19.59 11.74 -8.89
C THR A 165 19.93 13.19 -8.53
N GLU A 166 19.25 14.16 -9.13
CA GLU A 166 19.56 15.57 -8.98
C GLU A 166 18.71 16.21 -7.88
N GLN A 167 19.34 17.04 -7.05
CA GLN A 167 18.68 17.87 -6.06
C GLN A 167 17.74 18.87 -6.76
N VAL A 168 16.48 18.97 -6.30
CA VAL A 168 15.57 20.00 -6.82
C VAL A 168 15.93 21.38 -6.31
N ASN A 169 15.56 22.42 -7.06
CA ASN A 169 15.97 23.80 -6.76
C ASN A 169 14.91 24.60 -5.99
N GLU A 170 13.67 24.08 -5.92
CA GLU A 170 12.56 24.73 -5.22
C GLU A 170 11.58 23.71 -4.69
N LEU A 171 10.99 24.03 -3.57
CA LEU A 171 9.96 23.24 -2.89
C LEU A 171 9.14 24.20 -2.04
N ASP A 172 7.82 24.03 -2.09
CA ASP A 172 6.90 24.70 -1.16
C ASP A 172 6.54 23.79 0.02
N TYR A 173 5.72 22.78 -0.23
CA TYR A 173 5.29 21.80 0.76
C TYR A 173 5.33 20.40 0.13
N THR A 174 6.06 19.45 0.72
CA THR A 174 6.35 18.16 0.07
C THR A 174 5.09 17.41 -0.34
N THR A 175 4.03 17.41 0.49
CA THR A 175 2.76 16.74 0.14
C THR A 175 2.15 17.32 -1.12
N ASP A 176 2.18 18.65 -1.29
CA ASP A 176 1.67 19.34 -2.49
C ASP A 176 2.57 19.08 -3.70
N ALA A 177 3.89 19.09 -3.50
CA ALA A 177 4.84 18.76 -4.55
C ALA A 177 4.67 17.34 -5.08
N PHE A 178 4.43 16.36 -4.19
CA PHE A 178 4.17 14.98 -4.60
C PHE A 178 2.85 14.85 -5.36
N GLY A 179 1.80 15.55 -4.93
CA GLY A 179 0.53 15.61 -5.66
C GLY A 179 0.70 16.19 -7.07
N ARG A 180 1.42 17.31 -7.22
CA ARG A 180 1.71 17.94 -8.51
C ARG A 180 2.54 17.03 -9.42
N GLU A 181 3.58 16.38 -8.87
CA GLU A 181 4.41 15.46 -9.66
C GLU A 181 3.65 14.24 -10.12
N ALA A 182 2.78 13.67 -9.27
CA ALA A 182 1.91 12.57 -9.66
C ALA A 182 0.95 12.97 -10.80
N VAL A 183 0.34 14.16 -10.73
CA VAL A 183 -0.48 14.72 -11.81
C VAL A 183 0.33 14.90 -13.10
N SER A 184 1.54 15.44 -12.99
CA SER A 184 2.46 15.64 -14.13
C SER A 184 2.90 14.31 -14.75
N PHE A 185 3.20 13.29 -13.94
CA PHE A 185 3.52 11.94 -14.42
C PHE A 185 2.36 11.35 -15.25
N ILE A 186 1.12 11.41 -14.73
CA ILE A 186 -0.06 10.92 -15.44
C ILE A 186 -0.24 11.67 -16.76
N ASP A 187 -0.02 12.99 -16.79
CA ASP A 187 -0.12 13.80 -17.99
C ASP A 187 0.86 13.39 -19.08
N ARG A 188 2.12 13.17 -18.70
CA ARG A 188 3.19 12.75 -19.63
C ARG A 188 2.93 11.36 -20.22
N HIS A 189 2.29 10.46 -19.45
CA HIS A 189 2.18 9.03 -19.80
C HIS A 189 0.75 8.56 -20.15
N GLN A 190 -0.21 9.47 -20.33
CA GLN A 190 -1.62 9.14 -20.59
C GLN A 190 -1.89 8.24 -21.80
N LYS A 191 -0.93 8.09 -22.73
CA LYS A 191 -1.08 7.30 -23.98
C LYS A 191 -0.43 5.91 -23.93
N GLN A 192 0.14 5.52 -22.81
CA GLN A 192 0.82 4.23 -22.63
C GLN A 192 0.53 3.68 -21.23
N PRO A 193 0.64 2.37 -20.99
CA PRO A 193 0.41 1.82 -19.66
C PRO A 193 1.50 2.28 -18.70
N TRP A 194 1.11 2.64 -17.49
CA TRP A 194 2.03 3.10 -16.46
C TRP A 194 1.71 2.50 -15.09
N PHE A 195 2.76 2.42 -14.27
CA PHE A 195 2.69 2.14 -12.84
C PHE A 195 3.24 3.33 -12.07
N LEU A 196 2.44 3.91 -11.20
CA LEU A 196 2.86 4.98 -10.29
C LEU A 196 2.76 4.52 -8.85
N TYR A 197 3.88 4.56 -8.14
CA TYR A 197 3.95 4.41 -6.69
C TYR A 197 4.01 5.80 -6.05
N LEU A 198 2.84 6.31 -5.63
CA LEU A 198 2.70 7.59 -4.94
C LEU A 198 2.76 7.34 -3.44
N ALA A 199 3.93 7.55 -2.85
CA ALA A 199 4.26 7.27 -1.47
C ALA A 199 4.42 8.56 -0.67
N PHE A 200 3.31 9.09 -0.16
CA PHE A 200 3.35 10.27 0.69
C PHE A 200 4.19 10.03 1.94
N ASN A 201 4.90 11.06 2.42
CA ASN A 201 5.45 11.10 3.78
C ASN A 201 4.42 11.59 4.82
N ALA A 202 3.29 12.11 4.37
CA ALA A 202 2.18 12.45 5.27
C ALA A 202 1.55 11.15 5.81
N VAL A 203 1.39 11.02 7.09
CA VAL A 203 1.47 12.03 8.16
C VAL A 203 2.60 11.73 9.16
N HIS A 204 3.76 11.31 8.68
CA HIS A 204 4.94 10.96 9.48
C HIS A 204 5.60 12.23 10.08
N THR A 205 6.28 12.07 11.20
CA THR A 205 7.15 13.12 11.78
C THR A 205 8.42 13.35 10.95
N PRO A 206 9.05 14.56 11.04
CA PRO A 206 8.63 15.75 11.80
C PRO A 206 7.36 16.35 11.23
N MET A 207 6.44 16.78 12.10
CA MET A 207 5.13 17.27 11.69
C MET A 207 5.18 18.75 11.34
N ASP A 208 4.60 19.07 10.19
CA ASP A 208 4.43 20.46 9.75
C ASP A 208 3.22 20.56 8.81
N ALA A 209 2.48 21.65 8.90
CA ALA A 209 1.34 21.93 8.06
C ALA A 209 1.24 23.42 7.75
N THR A 210 0.68 23.75 6.61
CA THR A 210 0.50 25.14 6.18
C THR A 210 -0.53 25.86 7.03
N ASP A 211 -0.35 27.18 7.23
CA ASP A 211 -1.24 27.99 8.10
C ASP A 211 -2.69 27.96 7.62
N ASP A 212 -2.93 27.97 6.32
CA ASP A 212 -4.28 27.89 5.74
C ASP A 212 -4.99 26.57 6.07
N ARG A 213 -4.24 25.44 6.14
CA ARG A 213 -4.79 24.14 6.55
C ARG A 213 -4.97 24.05 8.05
N LEU A 214 -4.02 24.57 8.85
CA LEU A 214 -4.18 24.67 10.31
C LEU A 214 -5.41 25.51 10.70
N ALA A 215 -5.70 26.57 9.95
CA ALA A 215 -6.87 27.43 10.19
C ALA A 215 -8.22 26.71 9.96
N LYS A 216 -8.23 25.58 9.28
CA LYS A 216 -9.45 24.77 9.09
C LYS A 216 -9.85 23.94 10.33
N PHE A 217 -8.97 23.84 11.31
CA PHE A 217 -9.17 23.09 12.56
C PHE A 217 -9.09 23.98 13.80
N PRO A 218 -9.85 25.09 13.92
CA PRO A 218 -9.72 26.06 15.01
C PRO A 218 -10.15 25.49 16.37
N ASN A 219 -11.02 24.46 16.36
CA ASN A 219 -11.58 23.87 17.57
C ASN A 219 -10.71 22.75 18.17
N ILE A 220 -9.67 22.27 17.46
CA ILE A 220 -8.79 21.23 17.95
C ILE A 220 -7.70 21.88 18.81
N GLN A 221 -7.77 21.67 20.14
CA GLN A 221 -6.89 22.29 21.13
C GLN A 221 -5.52 21.61 21.21
N ASP A 222 -5.47 20.30 21.01
CA ASP A 222 -4.21 19.57 20.95
C ASP A 222 -3.45 19.95 19.69
N LYS A 223 -2.31 20.61 19.87
CA LYS A 223 -1.49 21.13 18.76
C LYS A 223 -1.00 20.02 17.85
N GLN A 224 -0.63 18.87 18.41
CA GLN A 224 -0.13 17.74 17.63
C GLN A 224 -1.26 17.15 16.77
N ARG A 225 -2.43 16.90 17.38
CA ARG A 225 -3.61 16.41 16.66
C ARG A 225 -4.04 17.39 15.57
N ARG A 226 -4.11 18.68 15.88
CA ARG A 226 -4.44 19.73 14.90
C ARG A 226 -3.50 19.75 13.71
N THR A 227 -2.18 19.58 13.95
CA THR A 227 -1.19 19.51 12.87
C THR A 227 -1.40 18.23 12.05
N TYR A 228 -1.65 17.10 12.70
CA TYR A 228 -1.97 15.83 12.05
C TYR A 228 -3.19 15.95 11.13
N ASP A 229 -4.27 16.55 11.62
CA ASP A 229 -5.51 16.74 10.84
C ASP A 229 -5.28 17.59 9.60
N ALA A 230 -4.49 18.67 9.74
CA ALA A 230 -4.10 19.53 8.62
C ALA A 230 -3.20 18.80 7.59
N MET A 231 -2.32 17.92 8.04
CA MET A 231 -1.48 17.08 7.17
C MET A 231 -2.31 16.02 6.45
N MET A 232 -3.29 15.40 7.12
CA MET A 232 -4.23 14.47 6.51
C MET A 232 -5.07 15.15 5.43
N LEU A 233 -5.57 16.36 5.71
CA LEU A 233 -6.30 17.17 4.74
C LEU A 233 -5.43 17.48 3.51
N ALA A 234 -4.15 17.85 3.72
CA ALA A 234 -3.23 18.10 2.61
C ALA A 234 -3.05 16.88 1.71
N MET A 235 -2.93 15.69 2.30
CA MET A 235 -2.81 14.44 1.54
C MET A 235 -4.12 14.14 0.77
N ASP A 236 -5.27 14.28 1.41
CA ASP A 236 -6.56 14.04 0.78
C ASP A 236 -6.82 15.00 -0.40
N GLU A 237 -6.52 16.30 -0.24
CA GLU A 237 -6.62 17.30 -1.30
C GLU A 237 -5.75 16.93 -2.53
N ASN A 238 -4.55 16.41 -2.30
CA ASN A 238 -3.64 15.99 -3.39
C ASN A 238 -4.07 14.67 -4.03
N ILE A 239 -4.63 13.72 -3.28
CA ILE A 239 -5.30 12.55 -3.84
C ILE A 239 -6.47 12.97 -4.72
N GLY A 240 -7.24 14.00 -4.31
CA GLY A 240 -8.30 14.59 -5.10
C GLY A 240 -7.82 15.15 -6.44
N LYS A 241 -6.68 15.87 -6.47
CA LYS A 241 -6.06 16.37 -7.70
C LYS A 241 -5.65 15.24 -8.64
N VAL A 242 -5.07 14.15 -8.10
CA VAL A 242 -4.68 12.96 -8.87
C VAL A 242 -5.91 12.28 -9.46
N ARG A 243 -6.97 12.05 -8.67
CA ARG A 243 -8.23 11.47 -9.16
C ARG A 243 -8.88 12.35 -10.24
N LYS A 244 -8.91 13.67 -10.01
CA LYS A 244 -9.40 14.61 -11.03
C LYS A 244 -8.60 14.49 -12.33
N LYS A 245 -7.27 14.37 -12.26
CA LYS A 245 -6.45 14.20 -13.46
C LYS A 245 -6.77 12.90 -14.21
N LEU A 246 -7.03 11.80 -13.51
CA LEU A 246 -7.48 10.55 -14.15
C LEU A 246 -8.81 10.75 -14.88
N ALA A 247 -9.76 11.47 -14.26
CA ALA A 247 -11.04 11.79 -14.89
C ALA A 247 -10.88 12.69 -16.13
N ASP A 248 -10.11 13.79 -16.00
CA ASP A 248 -9.86 14.75 -17.08
C ASP A 248 -9.21 14.08 -18.32
N CYS A 249 -8.42 13.01 -18.10
CA CYS A 249 -7.79 12.24 -19.17
C CYS A 249 -8.64 11.03 -19.63
N GLY A 250 -9.81 10.78 -19.04
CA GLY A 250 -10.65 9.62 -19.35
C GLY A 250 -10.03 8.27 -18.94
N LEU A 251 -9.11 8.28 -17.95
CA LEU A 251 -8.34 7.11 -17.52
C LEU A 251 -8.94 6.37 -16.33
N GLU A 252 -9.99 6.88 -15.67
CA GLU A 252 -10.55 6.30 -14.44
C GLU A 252 -10.93 4.82 -14.61
N ASN A 253 -11.64 4.47 -15.69
CA ASN A 253 -12.09 3.12 -15.96
C ASN A 253 -10.95 2.17 -16.38
N ASN A 254 -9.80 2.72 -16.76
CA ASN A 254 -8.62 1.95 -17.17
C ASN A 254 -7.47 2.07 -16.17
N THR A 255 -7.76 2.42 -14.90
CA THR A 255 -6.74 2.53 -13.84
C THR A 255 -7.16 1.75 -12.60
N LEU A 256 -6.34 0.79 -12.20
CA LEU A 256 -6.41 0.14 -10.89
C LEU A 256 -5.80 1.09 -9.85
N VAL A 257 -6.60 1.59 -8.94
CA VAL A 257 -6.15 2.47 -7.85
C VAL A 257 -6.18 1.71 -6.52
N VAL A 258 -5.09 1.76 -5.79
CA VAL A 258 -4.96 1.18 -4.44
C VAL A 258 -4.63 2.29 -3.47
N PHE A 259 -5.24 2.26 -2.29
CA PHE A 259 -4.86 3.11 -1.15
C PHE A 259 -4.66 2.27 0.10
N ILE A 260 -3.52 2.45 0.78
CA ILE A 260 -3.20 1.87 2.10
C ILE A 260 -2.37 2.83 2.94
N SER A 261 -2.32 2.62 4.27
CA SER A 261 -1.21 3.08 5.12
C SER A 261 -0.11 2.01 5.17
N ASP A 262 1.13 2.41 5.35
CA ASP A 262 2.26 1.45 5.44
C ASP A 262 2.35 0.72 6.79
N ASN A 263 1.78 1.28 7.84
CA ASN A 263 1.56 0.65 9.17
C ASN A 263 0.47 1.40 9.92
N GLY A 264 0.09 0.90 11.05
CA GLY A 264 -0.81 1.63 11.94
C GLY A 264 -0.15 2.86 12.57
N GLY A 265 -0.96 3.79 13.02
CA GLY A 265 -0.50 5.04 13.63
C GLY A 265 0.37 4.83 14.88
N PRO A 266 1.40 5.66 15.10
CA PRO A 266 2.24 5.60 16.28
C PRO A 266 1.55 6.23 17.50
N THR A 267 0.97 5.41 18.36
CA THR A 267 0.22 5.85 19.55
C THR A 267 0.88 5.50 20.88
N MET A 268 2.00 4.75 20.84
CA MET A 268 2.73 4.27 22.02
C MET A 268 3.92 5.17 22.32
N LYS A 269 4.21 5.46 23.57
CA LYS A 269 5.49 6.12 23.96
C LYS A 269 6.69 5.28 23.51
N GLY A 270 7.78 5.95 23.14
CA GLY A 270 8.98 5.29 22.58
C GLY A 270 8.96 5.10 21.07
N VAL A 271 7.87 5.48 20.41
CA VAL A 271 7.80 5.74 18.97
C VAL A 271 7.56 7.21 18.70
N THR A 272 7.73 7.65 17.47
CA THR A 272 7.46 9.04 17.07
C THR A 272 5.97 9.30 16.97
N ILE A 273 5.30 9.57 18.10
CA ILE A 273 3.86 9.85 18.17
C ILE A 273 3.54 11.05 17.28
N ASN A 274 2.49 10.96 16.47
CA ASN A 274 2.07 12.00 15.54
C ASN A 274 0.63 12.51 15.74
N GLY A 275 -0.07 12.01 16.77
CA GLY A 275 -1.46 12.39 17.01
C GLY A 275 -2.51 11.48 16.33
N SER A 276 -2.09 10.42 15.65
CA SER A 276 -2.99 9.44 15.01
C SER A 276 -3.85 8.65 16.02
N SER A 277 -4.96 8.07 15.53
CA SER A 277 -5.83 7.19 16.29
C SER A 277 -6.05 5.86 15.58
N ASN A 278 -5.76 4.75 16.28
CA ASN A 278 -6.01 3.40 15.77
C ASN A 278 -7.36 2.83 16.23
N LEU A 279 -8.18 3.56 16.96
CA LEU A 279 -9.46 3.06 17.48
C LEU A 279 -10.33 2.43 16.37
N PRO A 280 -11.10 1.37 16.69
CA PRO A 280 -11.19 0.62 17.96
C PRO A 280 -10.06 -0.40 18.14
N LEU A 281 -9.07 -0.44 17.26
CA LEU A 281 -7.97 -1.39 17.27
C LEU A 281 -7.00 -1.06 18.41
N ARG A 282 -6.59 -2.08 19.15
CA ARG A 282 -5.51 -1.99 20.11
C ARG A 282 -4.16 -2.13 19.41
N GLY A 283 -3.17 -1.37 19.81
CA GLY A 283 -1.82 -1.43 19.24
C GLY A 283 -1.38 -0.13 18.60
N SER A 284 -0.14 -0.14 18.15
CA SER A 284 0.59 1.00 17.62
C SER A 284 1.57 0.53 16.56
N LYS A 285 2.03 1.43 15.71
CA LYS A 285 3.29 1.25 14.98
C LYS A 285 4.31 0.54 15.87
N ARG A 286 5.07 -0.44 15.33
CA ARG A 286 6.02 -1.31 16.01
C ARG A 286 5.41 -2.36 16.93
N THR A 287 4.09 -2.61 16.87
CA THR A 287 3.48 -3.76 17.55
C THR A 287 2.74 -4.67 16.56
N THR A 288 2.74 -5.96 16.82
CA THR A 288 2.00 -6.96 16.04
C THR A 288 0.52 -7.08 16.44
N LEU A 289 0.04 -6.19 17.33
CA LEU A 289 -1.38 -5.99 17.62
C LEU A 289 -2.12 -5.42 16.40
N GLU A 290 -3.46 -5.54 16.36
CA GLU A 290 -4.28 -5.07 15.24
C GLU A 290 -3.96 -3.62 14.85
N GLY A 291 -3.86 -2.70 15.83
CA GLY A 291 -3.56 -1.29 15.57
C GLY A 291 -2.17 -1.00 15.01
N GLY A 292 -1.27 -1.99 14.94
CA GLY A 292 0.02 -1.85 14.26
C GLY A 292 0.04 -2.36 12.83
N ILE A 293 -0.85 -3.31 12.49
CA ILE A 293 -0.80 -4.06 11.23
C ILE A 293 -2.09 -4.03 10.40
N ARG A 294 -3.24 -3.64 10.97
CA ARG A 294 -4.50 -3.47 10.25
C ARG A 294 -4.68 -1.99 9.93
N VAL A 295 -4.87 -1.68 8.66
CA VAL A 295 -4.78 -0.31 8.14
C VAL A 295 -5.97 0.02 7.25
N PRO A 296 -6.26 1.32 6.99
CA PRO A 296 -7.15 1.71 5.90
C PRO A 296 -6.69 1.08 4.59
N PHE A 297 -7.60 0.38 3.90
CA PHE A 297 -7.26 -0.42 2.74
C PHE A 297 -8.41 -0.39 1.71
N VAL A 298 -8.13 0.14 0.51
CA VAL A 298 -9.11 0.30 -0.57
C VAL A 298 -8.49 -0.14 -1.89
N ILE A 299 -9.27 -0.83 -2.72
CA ILE A 299 -8.98 -1.08 -4.13
C ILE A 299 -10.14 -0.53 -4.95
N SER A 300 -9.87 0.39 -5.87
CA SER A 300 -10.86 0.94 -6.80
C SER A 300 -10.44 0.69 -8.24
N TRP A 301 -11.36 0.17 -9.02
CA TRP A 301 -11.21 0.04 -10.46
C TRP A 301 -12.60 0.18 -11.10
N PRO A 302 -13.05 1.41 -11.33
CA PRO A 302 -14.35 1.67 -11.94
C PRO A 302 -14.51 0.92 -13.26
N GLY A 303 -15.71 0.35 -13.49
CA GLY A 303 -15.99 -0.46 -14.68
C GLY A 303 -15.54 -1.93 -14.61
N GLN A 304 -14.65 -2.29 -13.67
CA GLN A 304 -14.17 -3.68 -13.49
C GLN A 304 -14.60 -4.28 -12.14
N LEU A 305 -14.63 -3.48 -11.08
CA LEU A 305 -15.02 -3.89 -9.74
C LEU A 305 -16.28 -3.13 -9.31
N LYS A 306 -17.23 -3.83 -8.72
CA LYS A 306 -18.39 -3.21 -8.10
C LYS A 306 -17.98 -2.66 -6.72
N PRO A 307 -18.41 -1.44 -6.37
CA PRO A 307 -18.20 -0.91 -5.03
C PRO A 307 -18.81 -1.81 -3.95
N GLY A 308 -18.14 -1.90 -2.81
CA GLY A 308 -18.63 -2.72 -1.69
C GLY A 308 -17.61 -2.91 -0.58
N MET A 309 -17.93 -3.82 0.34
CA MET A 309 -17.08 -4.20 1.45
C MET A 309 -16.57 -5.63 1.29
N PHE A 310 -15.27 -5.85 1.42
CA PHE A 310 -14.65 -7.17 1.45
C PHE A 310 -14.28 -7.53 2.88
N HIS A 311 -14.85 -8.62 3.38
CA HIS A 311 -14.75 -9.00 4.80
C HIS A 311 -13.68 -10.05 5.10
N PHE A 312 -13.13 -10.72 4.10
CA PHE A 312 -12.07 -11.70 4.33
C PHE A 312 -10.71 -11.01 4.51
N PRO A 313 -9.79 -11.60 5.30
CA PRO A 313 -8.44 -11.08 5.44
C PRO A 313 -7.70 -11.00 4.11
N ALA A 314 -7.11 -9.84 3.84
CA ALA A 314 -6.20 -9.59 2.74
C ALA A 314 -4.96 -8.84 3.26
N ILE A 315 -3.85 -8.97 2.56
CA ILE A 315 -2.57 -8.38 2.97
C ILE A 315 -1.97 -7.58 1.80
N GLN A 316 -1.21 -6.53 2.09
CA GLN A 316 -0.65 -5.68 1.04
C GLN A 316 0.24 -6.44 0.01
N LEU A 317 0.73 -7.65 0.35
CA LEU A 317 1.44 -8.51 -0.60
C LEU A 317 0.57 -8.89 -1.81
N ASP A 318 -0.73 -8.98 -1.59
CA ASP A 318 -1.74 -9.31 -2.60
C ASP A 318 -1.84 -8.22 -3.68
N LEU A 319 -1.54 -6.97 -3.31
CA LEU A 319 -1.62 -5.83 -4.22
C LEU A 319 -0.64 -5.99 -5.38
N THR A 320 0.60 -6.39 -5.10
CA THR A 320 1.60 -6.67 -6.11
C THR A 320 1.18 -7.84 -7.00
N THR A 321 0.73 -8.95 -6.43
CA THR A 321 0.28 -10.11 -7.21
C THR A 321 -0.95 -9.76 -8.07
N THR A 322 -1.87 -8.95 -7.53
CA THR A 322 -3.04 -8.46 -8.26
C THR A 322 -2.64 -7.54 -9.42
N ALA A 323 -1.74 -6.58 -9.16
CA ALA A 323 -1.24 -5.66 -10.18
C ALA A 323 -0.49 -6.38 -11.32
N LEU A 324 0.33 -7.37 -10.99
CA LEU A 324 1.00 -8.21 -12.00
C LEU A 324 -0.01 -8.98 -12.86
N ALA A 325 -1.06 -9.53 -12.25
CA ALA A 325 -2.13 -10.20 -13.00
C ALA A 325 -2.91 -9.24 -13.91
N VAL A 326 -3.18 -7.99 -13.45
CA VAL A 326 -3.80 -6.91 -14.25
C VAL A 326 -2.94 -6.55 -15.45
N ALA A 327 -1.64 -6.49 -15.29
CA ALA A 327 -0.68 -6.17 -16.35
C ALA A 327 -0.47 -7.31 -17.35
N GLY A 328 -1.01 -8.52 -17.07
CA GLY A 328 -0.81 -9.70 -17.90
C GLY A 328 0.52 -10.42 -17.64
N VAL A 329 1.23 -10.08 -16.57
CA VAL A 329 2.44 -10.81 -16.16
C VAL A 329 2.07 -12.25 -15.81
N LYS A 330 2.73 -13.19 -16.44
CA LYS A 330 2.57 -14.60 -16.10
C LYS A 330 3.30 -14.91 -14.78
N VAL A 331 2.52 -14.91 -13.69
CA VAL A 331 3.05 -15.28 -12.37
C VAL A 331 3.39 -16.77 -12.35
N ASP A 332 4.63 -17.11 -12.06
CA ASP A 332 5.11 -18.47 -11.89
C ASP A 332 5.69 -18.73 -10.50
N LYS A 333 5.94 -20.02 -10.17
CA LYS A 333 6.47 -20.41 -8.86
C LYS A 333 7.86 -19.86 -8.57
N LYS A 334 8.66 -19.51 -9.58
CA LYS A 334 10.02 -18.97 -9.42
C LYS A 334 10.00 -17.57 -8.82
N MET A 335 8.89 -16.83 -8.98
CA MET A 335 8.71 -15.52 -8.37
C MET A 335 8.54 -15.59 -6.86
N GLN A 336 8.17 -16.76 -6.33
CA GLN A 336 7.99 -16.99 -4.88
C GLN A 336 7.10 -15.96 -4.19
N LEU A 337 6.06 -15.47 -4.89
CA LEU A 337 5.13 -14.51 -4.32
C LEU A 337 4.30 -15.15 -3.20
N ASP A 338 4.15 -14.43 -2.09
CA ASP A 338 3.28 -14.84 -0.98
C ASP A 338 1.87 -14.25 -1.12
N GLY A 339 1.74 -13.12 -1.82
CA GLY A 339 0.46 -12.52 -2.13
C GLY A 339 -0.34 -13.31 -3.17
N VAL A 340 -1.65 -13.14 -3.16
CA VAL A 340 -2.58 -13.75 -4.11
C VAL A 340 -3.25 -12.68 -4.98
N ASN A 341 -3.68 -13.06 -6.18
CA ASN A 341 -4.50 -12.17 -7.02
C ASN A 341 -5.90 -12.05 -6.41
N LEU A 342 -6.27 -10.85 -5.97
CA LEU A 342 -7.56 -10.56 -5.34
C LEU A 342 -8.71 -10.41 -6.35
N LEU A 343 -8.45 -10.09 -7.62
CA LEU A 343 -9.50 -9.79 -8.61
C LEU A 343 -10.57 -10.88 -8.75
N PRO A 344 -10.24 -12.18 -8.78
CA PRO A 344 -11.27 -13.23 -8.85
C PRO A 344 -12.23 -13.21 -7.66
N PHE A 345 -11.74 -12.85 -6.47
CA PHE A 345 -12.56 -12.75 -5.26
C PHE A 345 -13.41 -11.48 -5.25
N LEU A 346 -12.80 -10.33 -5.61
CA LEU A 346 -13.46 -9.03 -5.61
C LEU A 346 -14.52 -8.92 -6.72
N SER A 347 -14.32 -9.60 -7.85
CA SER A 347 -15.30 -9.67 -8.96
C SER A 347 -16.38 -10.75 -8.77
N GLY A 348 -16.33 -11.53 -7.70
CA GLY A 348 -17.26 -12.63 -7.46
C GLY A 348 -17.03 -13.88 -8.32
N LYS A 349 -15.97 -13.93 -9.12
CA LYS A 349 -15.60 -15.10 -9.95
C LYS A 349 -15.08 -16.26 -9.12
N LYS A 350 -14.59 -15.98 -7.91
CA LYS A 350 -14.14 -16.97 -6.95
C LYS A 350 -14.76 -16.67 -5.58
N SER A 351 -15.38 -17.68 -4.97
CA SER A 351 -15.90 -17.58 -3.61
C SER A 351 -14.86 -17.94 -2.57
N GLY A 352 -15.13 -17.60 -1.30
CA GLY A 352 -14.27 -17.92 -0.16
C GLY A 352 -13.20 -16.86 0.12
N LYS A 353 -12.21 -17.23 0.92
CA LYS A 353 -11.16 -16.35 1.42
C LYS A 353 -9.88 -16.46 0.58
N PRO A 354 -9.16 -15.36 0.38
CA PRO A 354 -7.87 -15.38 -0.32
C PRO A 354 -6.80 -16.16 0.45
N HIS A 355 -6.82 -16.04 1.78
CA HIS A 355 -5.83 -16.64 2.68
C HIS A 355 -6.49 -17.48 3.76
N GLU A 356 -5.97 -18.67 3.99
CA GLU A 356 -6.32 -19.49 5.15
C GLU A 356 -5.67 -18.92 6.42
N VAL A 357 -4.44 -18.44 6.30
CA VAL A 357 -3.60 -17.97 7.40
C VAL A 357 -2.78 -16.75 6.95
N LEU A 358 -2.65 -15.78 7.83
CA LEU A 358 -1.71 -14.65 7.70
C LEU A 358 -0.71 -14.68 8.86
N TYR A 359 0.54 -14.26 8.59
CA TYR A 359 1.65 -14.36 9.52
C TYR A 359 2.39 -13.03 9.69
N TRP A 360 2.95 -12.81 10.88
CA TRP A 360 3.82 -11.66 11.18
C TRP A 360 4.98 -12.09 12.07
N ARG A 361 6.15 -11.53 11.80
CA ARG A 361 7.31 -11.54 12.67
C ARG A 361 7.95 -10.15 12.63
N PHE A 362 8.26 -9.60 13.81
CA PHE A 362 8.97 -8.34 13.97
C PHE A 362 9.93 -8.48 15.17
N GLY A 363 11.16 -8.91 14.90
CA GLY A 363 12.09 -9.34 15.93
C GLY A 363 11.52 -10.51 16.75
N GLU A 364 11.39 -10.35 18.06
CA GLU A 364 10.79 -11.35 18.96
C GLU A 364 9.26 -11.33 18.98
N GLN A 365 8.63 -10.29 18.42
CA GLN A 365 7.19 -10.20 18.30
C GLN A 365 6.69 -11.14 17.19
N MET A 366 5.53 -11.73 17.41
CA MET A 366 4.90 -12.60 16.43
C MET A 366 3.39 -12.42 16.42
N ALA A 367 2.77 -12.67 15.26
CA ALA A 367 1.34 -12.90 15.19
C ALA A 367 1.02 -13.91 14.08
N ILE A 368 -0.08 -14.60 14.27
CA ILE A 368 -0.71 -15.44 13.26
C ILE A 368 -2.22 -15.24 13.36
N ARG A 369 -2.87 -15.03 12.22
CA ARG A 369 -4.32 -15.01 12.11
C ARG A 369 -4.80 -16.19 11.26
N MET A 370 -5.68 -17.03 11.84
CA MET A 370 -6.32 -18.14 11.16
C MET A 370 -7.84 -18.06 11.37
N GLY A 371 -8.57 -17.71 10.33
CA GLY A 371 -9.99 -17.38 10.43
C GLY A 371 -10.23 -16.17 11.34
N ASP A 372 -11.04 -16.38 12.39
CA ASP A 372 -11.38 -15.34 13.36
C ASP A 372 -10.38 -15.26 14.53
N TYR A 373 -9.51 -16.27 14.68
CA TYR A 373 -8.57 -16.33 15.80
C TYR A 373 -7.20 -15.75 15.44
N LYS A 374 -6.63 -15.01 16.39
CA LYS A 374 -5.28 -14.46 16.32
C LYS A 374 -4.48 -14.82 17.57
N LEU A 375 -3.31 -15.43 17.36
CA LEU A 375 -2.32 -15.62 18.42
C LEU A 375 -1.24 -14.55 18.23
N VAL A 376 -0.85 -13.87 19.31
CA VAL A 376 0.08 -12.74 19.23
C VAL A 376 1.01 -12.66 20.44
N ARG A 377 2.27 -12.27 20.19
CA ARG A 377 3.24 -11.78 21.21
C ARG A 377 3.70 -10.41 20.73
N TYR A 378 3.64 -9.41 21.60
CA TYR A 378 3.96 -8.02 21.29
C TYR A 378 4.83 -7.37 22.36
N ASP A 379 5.46 -6.24 22.02
CA ASP A 379 6.25 -5.43 22.96
C ASP A 379 5.34 -4.97 24.11
N SER A 380 5.64 -5.43 25.32
CA SER A 380 4.85 -5.10 26.53
C SER A 380 4.93 -3.62 26.92
N ASN A 381 5.80 -2.82 26.30
CA ASN A 381 5.76 -1.37 26.42
C ASN A 381 4.42 -0.79 25.99
N TYR A 382 3.69 -1.44 25.08
CA TYR A 382 2.34 -1.00 24.70
C TYR A 382 1.40 -0.95 25.93
N ASP A 383 1.45 -1.96 26.80
CA ASP A 383 0.61 -2.02 28.00
C ASP A 383 1.13 -1.09 29.13
N THR A 384 2.44 -0.99 29.28
CA THR A 384 3.06 -0.19 30.34
C THR A 384 3.26 1.27 29.95
N ASN A 385 3.36 1.55 28.65
CA ASN A 385 3.56 2.88 28.06
C ASN A 385 4.68 3.71 28.70
N THR A 386 5.78 3.05 29.07
CA THR A 386 6.95 3.68 29.73
C THR A 386 7.82 4.45 28.73
N GLY A 387 7.73 4.14 27.46
CA GLY A 387 8.60 4.69 26.40
C GLY A 387 9.94 3.98 26.29
N LYS A 388 10.16 2.90 27.03
CA LYS A 388 11.37 2.08 26.98
C LYS A 388 11.02 0.72 26.37
N ALA A 389 11.94 0.16 25.58
CA ALA A 389 11.81 -1.20 25.10
C ALA A 389 11.58 -2.18 26.27
N GLN A 390 10.61 -3.04 26.12
CA GLN A 390 10.23 -4.03 27.11
C GLN A 390 10.31 -5.44 26.48
N PRO A 391 10.44 -6.50 27.29
CA PRO A 391 10.30 -7.86 26.79
C PRO A 391 8.95 -8.05 26.08
N VAL A 392 8.91 -8.95 25.12
CA VAL A 392 7.64 -9.36 24.52
C VAL A 392 6.76 -10.10 25.52
N THR A 393 5.45 -9.95 25.39
CA THR A 393 4.48 -10.65 26.23
C THR A 393 4.56 -12.17 26.06
N ALA A 394 3.99 -12.93 26.98
CA ALA A 394 3.56 -14.29 26.69
C ALA A 394 2.57 -14.28 25.51
N ALA A 395 2.44 -15.41 24.82
CA ALA A 395 1.48 -15.51 23.72
C ALA A 395 0.04 -15.38 24.25
N LYS A 396 -0.75 -14.53 23.59
CA LYS A 396 -2.15 -14.26 23.90
C LYS A 396 -3.03 -14.64 22.70
N LEU A 397 -4.20 -15.16 22.96
CA LEU A 397 -5.15 -15.63 21.94
C LEU A 397 -6.42 -14.77 21.97
N TYR A 398 -6.82 -14.25 20.79
CA TYR A 398 -8.02 -13.42 20.65
C TYR A 398 -8.94 -13.95 19.56
N ASN A 399 -10.26 -13.72 19.71
CA ASN A 399 -11.25 -13.90 18.66
C ASN A 399 -11.60 -12.53 18.08
N LEU A 400 -11.03 -12.18 16.95
CA LEU A 400 -11.18 -10.85 16.32
C LEU A 400 -12.58 -10.57 15.77
N ARG A 401 -13.45 -11.58 15.64
CA ARG A 401 -14.84 -11.38 15.26
C ARG A 401 -15.66 -10.77 16.40
N GLU A 402 -15.36 -11.17 17.62
CA GLU A 402 -16.07 -10.73 18.83
C GLU A 402 -15.33 -9.61 19.57
N ASP A 403 -14.01 -9.56 19.42
CA ASP A 403 -13.09 -8.69 20.16
C ASP A 403 -11.99 -8.13 19.22
N ILE A 404 -12.38 -7.18 18.38
CA ILE A 404 -11.45 -6.51 17.45
C ILE A 404 -10.36 -5.72 18.16
N GLY A 405 -10.62 -5.33 19.43
CA GLY A 405 -9.72 -4.56 20.30
C GLY A 405 -8.72 -5.42 21.07
N GLU A 406 -8.70 -6.75 20.87
CA GLU A 406 -7.75 -7.67 21.52
C GLU A 406 -7.71 -7.48 23.06
N SER A 407 -8.86 -7.38 23.70
CA SER A 407 -9.00 -7.09 25.12
C SER A 407 -9.17 -8.36 26.00
N LYS A 408 -9.78 -9.42 25.44
CA LYS A 408 -10.12 -10.66 26.13
C LYS A 408 -9.20 -11.81 25.70
N ASP A 409 -8.17 -12.07 26.48
CA ASP A 409 -7.25 -13.18 26.25
C ASP A 409 -7.93 -14.53 26.48
N LEU A 410 -7.96 -15.40 25.47
CA LEU A 410 -8.54 -16.73 25.49
C LEU A 410 -7.51 -17.85 25.67
N ALA A 411 -6.22 -17.55 25.84
CA ALA A 411 -5.13 -18.53 25.88
C ALA A 411 -5.37 -19.63 26.94
N ALA A 412 -5.83 -19.25 28.14
CA ALA A 412 -6.09 -20.17 29.22
C ALA A 412 -7.34 -21.04 29.00
N THR A 413 -8.34 -20.52 28.26
CA THR A 413 -9.63 -21.22 28.03
C THR A 413 -9.65 -22.03 26.75
N MET A 414 -8.72 -21.77 25.82
CA MET A 414 -8.62 -22.43 24.50
C MET A 414 -7.19 -22.94 24.21
N PRO A 415 -6.59 -23.78 25.07
CA PRO A 415 -5.19 -24.20 24.91
C PRO A 415 -4.93 -24.96 23.61
N GLU A 416 -5.86 -25.77 23.14
CA GLU A 416 -5.72 -26.51 21.87
C GLU A 416 -5.70 -25.57 20.67
N LYS A 417 -6.54 -24.51 20.65
CA LYS A 417 -6.53 -23.50 19.60
C LYS A 417 -5.20 -22.71 19.61
N MET A 418 -4.72 -22.35 20.79
CA MET A 418 -3.42 -21.70 20.95
C MET A 418 -2.29 -22.56 20.37
N LYS A 419 -2.26 -23.87 20.72
CA LYS A 419 -1.27 -24.84 20.22
C LYS A 419 -1.34 -25.00 18.70
N GLU A 420 -2.55 -25.06 18.14
CA GLU A 420 -2.77 -25.12 16.68
C GLU A 420 -2.12 -23.93 15.97
N LEU A 421 -2.43 -22.70 16.40
CA LEU A 421 -1.88 -21.48 15.78
C LEU A 421 -0.36 -21.41 15.99
N GLN A 422 0.14 -21.72 17.18
CA GLN A 422 1.57 -21.72 17.46
C GLN A 422 2.31 -22.68 16.52
N THR A 423 1.80 -23.89 16.37
CA THR A 423 2.40 -24.92 15.49
C THR A 423 2.45 -24.45 14.02
N GLN A 424 1.40 -23.78 13.54
CA GLN A 424 1.38 -23.23 12.19
C GLN A 424 2.39 -22.08 12.02
N TRP A 425 2.47 -21.19 13.01
CA TRP A 425 3.43 -20.10 12.99
C TRP A 425 4.88 -20.62 13.03
N ASP A 426 5.18 -21.60 13.88
CA ASP A 426 6.52 -22.19 13.98
C ASP A 426 6.97 -22.82 12.66
N ARG A 427 6.07 -23.52 11.96
CA ARG A 427 6.35 -24.10 10.64
C ARG A 427 6.68 -23.01 9.62
N TRP A 428 5.90 -21.93 9.57
CA TRP A 428 6.19 -20.81 8.68
C TRP A 428 7.51 -20.13 9.07
N ASN A 429 7.70 -19.83 10.34
CA ASN A 429 8.91 -19.18 10.86
C ASN A 429 10.20 -19.98 10.56
N ALA A 430 10.13 -21.30 10.59
CA ALA A 430 11.26 -22.16 10.24
C ALA A 430 11.71 -22.05 8.76
N THR A 431 10.88 -21.48 7.88
CA THR A 431 11.19 -21.22 6.47
C THR A 431 11.85 -19.88 6.21
N LEU A 432 12.00 -19.05 7.24
CA LEU A 432 12.48 -17.68 7.13
C LEU A 432 13.97 -17.57 7.45
N VAL A 433 14.58 -16.50 6.96
CA VAL A 433 15.95 -16.15 7.35
C VAL A 433 15.97 -15.27 8.61
N LYS A 434 17.13 -15.12 9.23
CA LYS A 434 17.33 -14.14 10.30
C LYS A 434 17.27 -12.72 9.74
N PRO A 435 16.89 -11.71 10.56
CA PRO A 435 17.03 -10.32 10.18
C PRO A 435 18.46 -10.00 9.73
N LEU A 436 18.60 -9.18 8.69
CA LEU A 436 19.90 -8.77 8.16
C LEU A 436 20.57 -7.71 9.03
N TRP A 437 19.82 -6.96 9.84
CA TRP A 437 20.27 -5.93 10.78
C TRP A 437 19.32 -5.80 11.97
#